data_28b9248afd5353409ab709ea9ca945fe
#
_entry.id   28b9248afd5353409ab709ea9ca945fe
#
_cell.length_a   1.000
_cell.length_b   1.000
_cell.length_c   1.000
_cell.angle_alpha   90.00
_cell.angle_beta   90.00
_cell.angle_gamma   90.00
#
_symmetry.space_group_name_H-M   'P 1'
#
loop_
_entity.id
_entity.type
_entity.pdbx_description
1 polymer ?
#
loop_
_entity_poly.entity_id
_entity_poly.type
_entity_poly.pdbx_seq_one_letter_code
_entity_poly.pdbx_strand_id
1 'polypeptide(L)'
;MKETGGSIVNLSSVAGIIGDASSLAYCASKGAVRLLTKSAALHCARARYGIRVNSVHPSFAETPMVLDGIARARDPERLRAGLERASPMGRMGKAEEVANTILFLASDESSFTTGAEFMVDGGLTAQ
;
A
#
# COMPACT_ATOMS: atom_id res chain seq x y z
N MET A 1 -5.30 21.96 6.73
CA MET A 1 -6.23 20.82 6.78
C MET A 1 -7.14 20.82 8.02
N LYS A 2 -6.70 21.23 9.21
CA LYS A 2 -7.57 21.22 10.42
C LYS A 2 -8.85 22.07 10.26
N GLU A 3 -8.79 23.13 9.48
CA GLU A 3 -9.91 24.05 9.24
C GLU A 3 -10.72 23.70 7.99
N THR A 4 -10.13 22.95 7.06
CA THR A 4 -10.71 22.70 5.72
C THR A 4 -11.10 21.24 5.49
N GLY A 5 -10.70 20.35 6.38
CA GLY A 5 -10.81 18.91 6.17
C GLY A 5 -9.86 18.39 5.09
N GLY A 6 -10.13 17.18 4.60
CA GLY A 6 -9.42 16.58 3.47
C GLY A 6 -9.14 15.10 3.63
N SER A 7 -8.33 14.54 2.74
CA SER A 7 -7.93 13.15 2.72
C SER A 7 -6.41 13.00 2.73
N ILE A 8 -5.90 12.13 3.61
CA ILE A 8 -4.50 11.71 3.66
C ILE A 8 -4.47 10.23 3.28
N VAL A 9 -3.69 9.90 2.25
CA VAL A 9 -3.50 8.53 1.80
C VAL A 9 -2.04 8.15 1.95
N ASN A 10 -1.76 7.26 2.88
CA ASN A 10 -0.41 6.79 3.16
C ASN A 10 -0.11 5.53 2.35
N LEU A 11 1.04 5.50 1.68
CA LEU A 11 1.48 4.33 0.92
C LEU A 11 2.34 3.43 1.81
N SER A 12 1.74 2.34 2.29
CA SER A 12 2.42 1.26 2.99
C SER A 12 2.87 0.18 1.99
N SER A 13 2.71 -1.07 2.32
CA SER A 13 3.04 -2.25 1.51
C SER A 13 2.39 -3.50 2.13
N VAL A 14 2.27 -4.59 1.38
CA VAL A 14 2.03 -5.92 1.96
C VAL A 14 3.09 -6.30 3.00
N ALA A 15 4.32 -5.81 2.86
CA ALA A 15 5.39 -5.97 3.85
C ALA A 15 5.11 -5.27 5.20
N GLY A 16 4.09 -4.42 5.28
CA GLY A 16 3.56 -3.89 6.54
C GLY A 16 2.48 -4.78 7.17
N ILE A 17 2.08 -5.86 6.50
CA ILE A 17 1.05 -6.82 6.92
C ILE A 17 1.66 -8.19 7.20
N ILE A 18 2.51 -8.67 6.28
CA ILE A 18 3.20 -9.96 6.38
C ILE A 18 4.71 -9.75 6.49
N GLY A 19 5.40 -10.72 7.11
CA GLY A 19 6.86 -10.69 7.24
C GLY A 19 7.55 -11.07 5.94
N ASP A 20 8.71 -10.46 5.72
CA ASP A 20 9.68 -10.85 4.69
C ASP A 20 11.07 -10.97 5.33
N ALA A 21 11.61 -12.18 5.34
CA ALA A 21 12.89 -12.49 5.97
C ALA A 21 14.09 -11.73 5.35
N SER A 22 13.94 -11.27 4.11
CA SER A 22 14.99 -10.51 3.39
C SER A 22 14.90 -8.99 3.59
N SER A 23 13.83 -8.48 4.20
CA SER A 23 13.49 -7.05 4.20
C SER A 23 13.08 -6.51 5.57
N LEU A 24 13.76 -6.91 6.65
CA LEU A 24 13.42 -6.58 8.05
C LEU A 24 13.14 -5.09 8.29
N ALA A 25 14.07 -4.21 7.87
CA ALA A 25 13.92 -2.77 8.07
C ALA A 25 12.76 -2.19 7.24
N TYR A 26 12.54 -2.71 6.04
CA TYR A 26 11.42 -2.30 5.18
C TYR A 26 10.08 -2.71 5.80
N CYS A 27 9.96 -3.96 6.27
CA CYS A 27 8.77 -4.43 6.98
C CYS A 27 8.47 -3.56 8.21
N ALA A 28 9.49 -3.25 9.02
CA ALA A 28 9.34 -2.38 10.19
C ALA A 28 8.83 -0.98 9.77
N SER A 29 9.41 -0.37 8.73
CA SER A 29 9.00 0.94 8.23
C SER A 29 7.55 0.95 7.74
N LYS A 30 7.15 -0.08 6.98
CA LYS A 30 5.80 -0.17 6.41
C LYS A 30 4.75 -0.58 7.45
N GLY A 31 5.11 -1.38 8.45
CA GLY A 31 4.31 -1.63 9.64
C GLY A 31 4.06 -0.38 10.46
N ALA A 32 5.09 0.47 10.62
CA ALA A 32 4.95 1.78 11.27
C ALA A 32 3.96 2.69 10.53
N VAL A 33 4.04 2.79 9.19
CA VAL A 33 3.09 3.55 8.37
C VAL A 33 1.66 3.05 8.56
N ARG A 34 1.46 1.73 8.62
CA ARG A 34 0.16 1.09 8.86
C ARG A 34 -0.47 1.56 10.18
N LEU A 35 0.25 1.44 11.30
CA LEU A 35 -0.29 1.83 12.61
C LEU A 35 -0.37 3.34 12.79
N LEU A 36 0.58 4.10 12.24
CA LEU A 36 0.51 5.56 12.23
C LEU A 36 -0.79 6.04 11.55
N THR A 37 -1.16 5.43 10.43
CA THR A 37 -2.40 5.74 9.69
C THR A 37 -3.63 5.57 10.56
N LYS A 38 -3.75 4.44 11.26
CA LYS A 38 -4.87 4.18 12.18
C LYS A 38 -4.94 5.18 13.33
N SER A 39 -3.80 5.47 13.94
CA SER A 39 -3.71 6.43 15.04
C SER A 39 -4.06 7.84 14.59
N ALA A 40 -3.58 8.27 13.42
CA ALA A 40 -3.89 9.57 12.85
C ALA A 40 -5.38 9.69 12.48
N ALA A 41 -5.97 8.63 11.90
CA ALA A 41 -7.39 8.57 11.58
C ALA A 41 -8.27 8.77 12.83
N LEU A 42 -7.97 8.04 13.90
CA LEU A 42 -8.69 8.16 15.17
C LEU A 42 -8.52 9.56 15.80
N HIS A 43 -7.30 10.09 15.75
CA HIS A 43 -7.03 11.44 16.24
C HIS A 43 -7.86 12.49 15.49
N CYS A 44 -7.82 12.48 14.16
CA CYS A 44 -8.55 13.42 13.32
C CYS A 44 -10.07 13.31 13.49
N ALA A 45 -10.59 12.08 13.60
CA ALA A 45 -12.02 11.84 13.80
C ALA A 45 -12.50 12.36 15.15
N ARG A 46 -11.78 12.06 16.25
CA ARG A 46 -12.12 12.52 17.61
C ARG A 46 -12.02 14.04 17.74
N ALA A 47 -11.03 14.64 17.08
CA ALA A 47 -10.85 16.09 17.05
C ALA A 47 -11.81 16.80 16.09
N ARG A 48 -12.63 16.07 15.33
CA ARG A 48 -13.59 16.59 14.34
C ARG A 48 -12.97 17.49 13.29
N TYR A 49 -11.75 17.16 12.84
CA TYR A 49 -11.04 17.96 11.84
C TYR A 49 -11.60 17.80 10.41
N GLY A 50 -12.52 16.85 10.18
CA GLY A 50 -12.99 16.54 8.84
C GLY A 50 -11.91 15.91 7.94
N ILE A 51 -10.86 15.33 8.54
CA ILE A 51 -9.74 14.70 7.83
C ILE A 51 -9.92 13.19 7.90
N ARG A 52 -9.90 12.56 6.74
CA ARG A 52 -9.83 11.09 6.60
C ARG A 52 -8.38 10.66 6.41
N VAL A 53 -7.98 9.53 6.97
CA VAL A 53 -6.61 9.01 6.86
C VAL A 53 -6.68 7.52 6.61
N ASN A 54 -6.20 7.06 5.45
CA ASN A 54 -6.23 5.66 5.04
C ASN A 54 -4.87 5.21 4.53
N SER A 55 -4.64 3.90 4.47
CA SER A 55 -3.43 3.33 3.90
C SER A 55 -3.71 2.40 2.72
N VAL A 56 -2.83 2.44 1.73
CA VAL A 56 -2.81 1.52 0.59
C VAL A 56 -1.60 0.61 0.74
N HIS A 57 -1.80 -0.68 0.50
CA HIS A 57 -0.82 -1.73 0.70
C HIS A 57 -0.60 -2.51 -0.61
N PRO A 58 0.21 -1.97 -1.53
CA PRO A 58 0.55 -2.70 -2.75
C PRO A 58 1.46 -3.89 -2.47
N SER A 59 1.37 -4.90 -3.34
CA SER A 59 2.41 -5.90 -3.53
C SER A 59 3.40 -5.44 -4.61
N PHE A 60 3.91 -6.39 -5.40
CA PHE A 60 4.83 -6.08 -6.49
C PHE A 60 4.07 -5.42 -7.65
N ALA A 61 4.38 -4.16 -7.93
CA ALA A 61 3.84 -3.41 -9.05
C ALA A 61 4.95 -3.03 -10.03
N GLU A 62 4.66 -2.98 -11.32
CA GLU A 62 5.59 -2.62 -12.40
C GLU A 62 5.93 -1.13 -12.33
N THR A 63 6.73 -0.78 -11.34
CA THR A 63 7.29 0.55 -11.14
C THR A 63 8.77 0.56 -11.50
N PRO A 64 9.38 1.72 -11.79
CA PRO A 64 10.82 1.79 -12.05
C PRO A 64 11.65 1.10 -10.95
N MET A 65 11.27 1.27 -9.68
CA MET A 65 11.97 0.64 -8.55
C MET A 65 11.98 -0.89 -8.63
N VAL A 66 10.86 -1.51 -8.97
CA VAL A 66 10.75 -2.98 -9.08
C VAL A 66 11.41 -3.48 -10.36
N LEU A 67 11.18 -2.80 -11.49
CA LEU A 67 11.76 -3.18 -12.78
C LEU A 67 13.28 -3.05 -12.79
N ASP A 68 13.84 -2.00 -12.20
CA ASP A 68 15.29 -1.83 -12.02
C ASP A 68 15.87 -2.91 -11.09
N GLY A 69 15.14 -3.29 -10.04
CA GLY A 69 15.53 -4.40 -9.16
C GLY A 69 15.60 -5.73 -9.91
N ILE A 70 14.61 -6.01 -10.76
CA ILE A 70 14.59 -7.21 -11.63
C ILE A 70 15.77 -7.16 -12.59
N ALA A 71 15.99 -6.05 -13.30
CA ALA A 71 17.06 -5.91 -14.30
C ALA A 71 18.47 -6.13 -13.72
N ARG A 72 18.66 -5.78 -12.44
CA ARG A 72 19.95 -5.94 -11.73
C ARG A 72 20.12 -7.30 -11.06
N ALA A 73 19.10 -8.15 -11.09
CA ALA A 73 19.18 -9.46 -10.47
C ALA A 73 20.13 -10.39 -11.24
N ARG A 74 20.71 -11.37 -10.56
CA ARG A 74 21.55 -12.40 -11.17
C ARG A 74 20.80 -13.21 -12.24
N ASP A 75 19.50 -13.42 -12.02
CA ASP A 75 18.58 -14.11 -12.95
C ASP A 75 17.28 -13.31 -13.01
N PRO A 76 17.16 -12.33 -13.92
CA PRO A 76 16.00 -11.45 -14.01
C PRO A 76 14.69 -12.20 -14.35
N GLU A 77 14.76 -13.19 -15.23
CA GLU A 77 13.57 -13.96 -15.67
C GLU A 77 13.01 -14.79 -14.51
N ARG A 78 13.89 -15.47 -13.78
CA ARG A 78 13.51 -16.24 -12.60
C ARG A 78 12.93 -15.37 -11.50
N LEU A 79 13.54 -14.20 -11.24
CA LEU A 79 13.02 -13.25 -10.26
C LEU A 79 11.63 -12.76 -10.68
N ARG A 80 11.47 -12.29 -11.92
CA ARG A 80 10.18 -11.83 -12.44
C ARG A 80 9.10 -12.91 -12.28
N ALA A 81 9.37 -14.12 -12.76
CA ALA A 81 8.45 -15.24 -12.64
C ALA A 81 8.12 -15.58 -11.17
N GLY A 82 9.06 -15.37 -10.25
CA GLY A 82 8.84 -15.52 -8.81
C GLY A 82 7.86 -14.50 -8.26
N LEU A 83 8.03 -13.22 -8.63
CA LEU A 83 7.15 -12.13 -8.21
C LEU A 83 5.73 -12.29 -8.78
N GLU A 84 5.59 -12.72 -10.02
CA GLU A 84 4.30 -12.99 -10.66
C GLU A 84 3.55 -14.16 -9.98
N ARG A 85 4.27 -15.25 -9.65
CA ARG A 85 3.69 -16.40 -8.94
C ARG A 85 3.30 -16.10 -7.49
N ALA A 86 3.92 -15.10 -6.86
CA ALA A 86 3.56 -14.70 -5.49
C ALA A 86 2.12 -14.16 -5.43
N SER A 87 1.61 -13.57 -6.51
CA SER A 87 0.24 -13.12 -6.62
C SER A 87 -0.66 -14.23 -7.15
N PRO A 88 -1.76 -14.60 -6.47
CA PRO A 88 -2.77 -15.51 -6.99
C PRO A 88 -3.35 -15.12 -8.36
N MET A 89 -3.36 -13.82 -8.70
CA MET A 89 -3.73 -13.36 -10.05
C MET A 89 -2.69 -13.67 -11.13
N GLY A 90 -1.52 -14.23 -10.78
CA GLY A 90 -0.51 -14.72 -11.72
C GLY A 90 0.27 -13.63 -12.46
N ARG A 91 0.24 -12.40 -11.97
CA ARG A 91 0.97 -11.26 -12.54
C ARG A 91 1.36 -10.23 -11.48
N MET A 92 2.29 -9.37 -11.80
CA MET A 92 2.50 -8.14 -11.04
C MET A 92 1.36 -7.15 -11.30
N GLY A 93 1.12 -6.25 -10.34
CA GLY A 93 0.21 -5.12 -10.50
C GLY A 93 0.80 -4.06 -11.45
N LYS A 94 -0.07 -3.19 -11.97
CA LYS A 94 0.35 -1.96 -12.65
C LYS A 94 0.35 -0.79 -11.68
N ALA A 95 1.20 0.20 -11.90
CA ALA A 95 1.22 1.41 -11.07
C ALA A 95 -0.14 2.12 -11.05
N GLU A 96 -0.86 2.12 -12.18
CA GLU A 96 -2.19 2.71 -12.33
C GLU A 96 -3.24 2.03 -11.45
N GLU A 97 -3.13 0.72 -11.20
CA GLU A 97 -4.06 -0.02 -10.34
C GLU A 97 -3.95 0.46 -8.88
N VAL A 98 -2.73 0.77 -8.45
CA VAL A 98 -2.48 1.40 -7.14
C VAL A 98 -2.99 2.85 -7.12
N ALA A 99 -2.70 3.61 -8.18
CA ALA A 99 -3.10 5.01 -8.31
C ALA A 99 -4.64 5.17 -8.30
N ASN A 100 -5.39 4.26 -8.92
CA ASN A 100 -6.85 4.27 -8.92
C ASN A 100 -7.43 4.10 -7.50
N THR A 101 -6.82 3.25 -6.67
CA THR A 101 -7.22 3.11 -5.26
C THR A 101 -6.92 4.39 -4.47
N ILE A 102 -5.78 5.02 -4.73
CA ILE A 102 -5.42 6.31 -4.12
C ILE A 102 -6.40 7.40 -4.55
N LEU A 103 -6.78 7.45 -5.83
CA LEU A 103 -7.74 8.41 -6.36
C LEU A 103 -9.11 8.27 -5.69
N PHE A 104 -9.63 7.05 -5.56
CA PHE A 104 -10.85 6.77 -4.81
C PHE A 104 -10.75 7.29 -3.37
N LEU A 105 -9.65 7.00 -2.67
CA LEU A 105 -9.46 7.43 -1.28
C LEU A 105 -9.28 8.93 -1.13
N ALA A 106 -8.76 9.60 -2.15
CA ALA A 106 -8.60 11.05 -2.17
C ALA A 106 -9.91 11.79 -2.46
N SER A 107 -10.87 11.13 -3.12
CA SER A 107 -12.15 11.70 -3.52
C SER A 107 -13.22 11.61 -2.43
N ASP A 108 -14.35 12.29 -2.63
CA ASP A 108 -15.51 12.26 -1.74
C ASP A 108 -16.30 10.93 -1.82
N GLU A 109 -16.02 10.09 -2.83
CA GLU A 109 -16.60 8.74 -2.92
C GLU A 109 -16.24 7.87 -1.72
N SER A 110 -15.12 8.17 -1.05
CA SER A 110 -14.68 7.51 0.18
C SER A 110 -14.99 8.34 1.45
N SER A 111 -16.02 9.19 1.43
CA SER A 111 -16.34 10.16 2.49
C SER A 111 -16.58 9.54 3.88
N PHE A 112 -16.98 8.27 3.96
CA PHE A 112 -17.16 7.57 5.24
C PHE A 112 -16.07 6.54 5.53
N THR A 113 -14.90 6.67 4.88
CA THR A 113 -13.78 5.72 4.99
C THR A 113 -12.58 6.39 5.65
N THR A 114 -12.23 5.98 6.88
CA THR A 114 -11.03 6.44 7.60
C THR A 114 -10.46 5.33 8.47
N GLY A 115 -9.13 5.26 8.61
CA GLY A 115 -8.40 4.21 9.34
C GLY A 115 -8.38 2.86 8.62
N ALA A 116 -8.85 2.80 7.37
CA ALA A 116 -8.94 1.59 6.58
C ALA A 116 -7.61 1.24 5.90
N GLU A 117 -7.44 -0.06 5.63
CA GLU A 117 -6.31 -0.65 4.92
C GLU A 117 -6.81 -1.19 3.58
N PHE A 118 -6.21 -0.75 2.48
CA PHE A 118 -6.59 -1.16 1.13
C PHE A 118 -5.48 -1.99 0.51
N MET A 119 -5.70 -3.30 0.41
CA MET A 119 -4.78 -4.22 -0.26
C MET A 119 -4.91 -4.07 -1.78
N VAL A 120 -3.77 -3.89 -2.46
CA VAL A 120 -3.69 -3.88 -3.93
C VAL A 120 -2.58 -4.85 -4.31
N ASP A 121 -2.85 -6.15 -4.13
CA ASP A 121 -1.83 -7.18 -4.03
C ASP A 121 -2.11 -8.44 -4.85
N GLY A 122 -3.17 -8.44 -5.65
CA GLY A 122 -3.56 -9.59 -6.46
C GLY A 122 -3.89 -10.84 -5.65
N GLY A 123 -4.30 -10.66 -4.38
CA GLY A 123 -4.69 -11.73 -3.46
C GLY A 123 -3.53 -12.33 -2.64
N LEU A 124 -2.33 -11.71 -2.70
CA LEU A 124 -1.15 -12.24 -2.01
C LEU A 124 -1.38 -12.42 -0.51
N THR A 125 -2.05 -11.49 0.16
CA THR A 125 -2.30 -11.52 1.61
C THR A 125 -3.61 -12.22 2.01
N ALA A 126 -4.38 -12.72 1.05
CA ALA A 126 -5.66 -13.40 1.30
C ALA A 126 -5.54 -14.94 1.41
N GLN A 127 -4.33 -15.48 1.29
CA GLN A 127 -4.04 -16.92 1.32
C GLN A 127 -3.33 -17.35 2.61
#